data_ccfe06a3c2d6bd0d8de692402ac03dcc
#
_entry.id   ccfe06a3c2d6bd0d8de692402ac03dcc
#
_cell.length_a   1.000
_cell.length_b   1.000
_cell.length_c   1.000
_cell.angle_alpha   90.00
_cell.angle_beta   90.00
_cell.angle_gamma   90.00
#
_symmetry.space_group_name_H-M   'P 1'
#
loop_
_entity.id
_entity.type
_entity.pdbx_description
1 polymer ?
#
loop_
_entity_poly.entity_id
_entity_poly.type
_entity_poly.pdbx_seq_one_letter_code
_entity_poly.pdbx_strand_id
1 'polypeptide(L)'
;MVVLLSYSYSCIFSFLYQFISIEETSFDYLHRRSKCDYCNSSLKWYELMPIISFLLLKGRCRNCHKRISLTHFFGETFALIPIVFIKYDFTYVNATLFITTYVFLLIFTMTDITSLMLDCRLIIIYCIVSLSLSITYPVAFIIISMTTHIFYFLFRSYIGYGDVLLISALSLFFPLQFTIYVIIFTFVIAGLVALITMIFKPIKLLPLVPFIFISFFINSLFYNDIHQFLGGVYF
;
A
#
# COMPACT_ATOMS: atom_id res chain seq x y z
N MET A 1 15.71 -19.28 3.99
CA MET A 1 15.85 -18.04 3.20
C MET A 1 14.50 -17.33 3.05
N VAL A 2 13.44 -17.98 2.54
CA VAL A 2 12.10 -17.38 2.32
C VAL A 2 11.50 -16.80 3.59
N VAL A 3 11.57 -17.50 4.75
CA VAL A 3 11.03 -17.04 6.04
C VAL A 3 11.74 -15.77 6.56
N LEU A 4 13.05 -15.67 6.39
CA LEU A 4 13.81 -14.47 6.77
C LEU A 4 13.44 -13.27 5.90
N LEU A 5 13.26 -13.49 4.60
CA LEU A 5 12.81 -12.47 3.66
C LEU A 5 11.40 -11.97 4.03
N SER A 6 10.46 -12.89 4.32
CA SER A 6 9.10 -12.51 4.72
C SER A 6 9.09 -11.66 5.97
N TYR A 7 9.87 -12.07 6.94
CA TYR A 7 9.94 -11.34 8.20
C TYR A 7 10.54 -9.94 8.02
N SER A 8 11.55 -9.78 7.14
CA SER A 8 12.11 -8.46 6.83
C SER A 8 11.08 -7.49 6.24
N TYR A 9 10.16 -7.97 5.40
CA TYR A 9 9.08 -7.12 4.85
C TYR A 9 8.07 -6.70 5.91
N SER A 10 7.76 -7.59 6.85
CA SER A 10 6.91 -7.23 7.99
C SER A 10 7.58 -6.17 8.89
N CYS A 11 8.91 -6.25 9.07
CA CYS A 11 9.67 -5.22 9.79
C CYS A 11 9.68 -3.88 9.04
N ILE A 12 9.86 -3.90 7.71
CA ILE A 12 9.82 -2.70 6.87
C ILE A 12 8.43 -2.06 6.92
N PHE A 13 7.37 -2.87 6.82
CA PHE A 13 5.99 -2.38 6.97
C PHE A 13 5.81 -1.68 8.32
N SER A 14 6.15 -2.35 9.43
CA SER A 14 5.98 -1.82 10.79
C SER A 14 6.74 -0.51 10.99
N PHE A 15 7.98 -0.42 10.49
CA PHE A 15 8.79 0.79 10.54
C PHE A 15 8.18 1.94 9.72
N LEU A 16 7.82 1.71 8.46
CA LEU A 16 7.26 2.74 7.58
C LEU A 16 5.88 3.20 8.06
N TYR A 17 5.05 2.27 8.53
CA TYR A 17 3.73 2.62 9.05
C TYR A 17 3.82 3.49 10.31
N GLN A 18 4.79 3.23 11.17
CA GLN A 18 5.03 4.06 12.35
C GLN A 18 5.64 5.42 11.96
N PHE A 19 6.50 5.47 10.93
CA PHE A 19 7.09 6.71 10.43
C PHE A 19 6.04 7.73 9.98
N ILE A 20 4.91 7.27 9.43
CA ILE A 20 3.82 8.15 8.97
C ILE A 20 3.03 8.73 10.14
N SER A 21 2.85 7.97 11.22
CA SER A 21 2.07 8.42 12.38
C SER A 21 2.70 9.59 13.12
N ILE A 22 3.87 10.09 12.67
CA ILE A 22 4.59 11.19 13.30
C ILE A 22 4.41 12.45 12.50
N GLU A 23 3.74 13.42 13.12
CA GLU A 23 3.48 14.72 12.52
C GLU A 23 4.75 15.59 12.38
N GLU A 24 5.73 15.41 13.27
CA GLU A 24 6.97 16.20 13.27
C GLU A 24 8.09 15.45 12.55
N THR A 25 8.54 16.00 11.42
CA THR A 25 9.70 15.53 10.65
C THR A 25 11.01 16.00 11.29
N SER A 26 11.35 15.55 12.48
CA SER A 26 12.69 15.75 13.02
C SER A 26 13.54 14.50 12.77
N PHE A 27 14.78 14.67 12.29
CA PHE A 27 15.74 13.57 12.14
C PHE A 27 16.02 12.83 13.46
N ASP A 28 15.67 13.43 14.60
CA ASP A 28 15.73 12.84 15.94
C ASP A 28 14.88 11.57 16.07
N TYR A 29 13.89 11.38 15.19
CA TYR A 29 13.06 10.17 15.20
C TYR A 29 13.85 8.89 14.91
N LEU A 30 14.82 8.93 14.01
CA LEU A 30 15.65 7.75 13.68
C LEU A 30 16.50 7.27 14.87
N HIS A 31 16.78 8.15 15.81
CA HIS A 31 17.55 7.85 17.04
C HIS A 31 16.67 7.64 18.28
N ARG A 32 15.38 7.93 18.17
CA ARG A 32 14.45 7.84 19.29
C ARG A 32 13.95 6.41 19.46
N ARG A 33 14.00 5.90 20.68
CA ARG A 33 13.40 4.59 20.97
C ARG A 33 11.88 4.65 20.86
N SER A 34 11.28 3.62 20.26
CA SER A 34 9.83 3.46 20.21
C SER A 34 9.24 3.42 21.62
N LYS A 35 8.13 4.10 21.82
CA LYS A 35 7.44 4.24 23.11
C LYS A 35 5.97 3.84 22.95
N CYS A 36 5.35 3.45 24.07
CA CYS A 36 3.91 3.22 24.10
C CYS A 36 3.17 4.56 24.02
N ASP A 37 2.18 4.68 23.13
CA ASP A 37 1.41 5.92 22.91
C ASP A 37 0.62 6.37 24.13
N TYR A 38 0.35 5.46 25.11
CA TYR A 38 -0.44 5.76 26.29
C TYR A 38 0.38 6.07 27.52
N CYS A 39 1.45 5.32 27.79
CA CYS A 39 2.23 5.48 29.01
C CYS A 39 3.65 5.98 28.77
N ASN A 40 4.03 6.25 27.52
CA ASN A 40 5.34 6.73 27.09
C ASN A 40 6.53 5.86 27.57
N SER A 41 6.28 4.62 28.05
CA SER A 41 7.35 3.70 28.39
C SER A 41 8.09 3.24 27.14
N SER A 42 9.43 3.20 27.21
CA SER A 42 10.27 2.72 26.11
C SER A 42 10.04 1.23 25.87
N LEU A 43 9.83 0.85 24.61
CA LEU A 43 9.66 -0.53 24.19
C LEU A 43 11.01 -1.25 24.16
N LYS A 44 11.03 -2.51 24.56
CA LYS A 44 12.20 -3.37 24.46
C LYS A 44 12.27 -3.99 23.06
N TRP A 45 13.45 -4.47 22.65
CA TRP A 45 13.67 -5.02 21.31
C TRP A 45 12.71 -6.17 20.93
N TYR A 46 12.33 -7.04 21.88
CA TYR A 46 11.37 -8.12 21.64
C TYR A 46 9.91 -7.64 21.57
N GLU A 47 9.61 -6.44 22.07
CA GLU A 47 8.31 -5.79 21.97
C GLU A 47 8.13 -5.08 20.62
N LEU A 48 9.22 -4.96 19.84
CA LEU A 48 9.24 -4.40 18.48
C LEU A 48 9.18 -5.47 17.39
N MET A 49 9.26 -6.76 17.75
CA MET A 49 9.18 -7.84 16.77
C MET A 49 7.77 -7.91 16.18
N PRO A 50 7.61 -7.68 14.86
CA PRO A 50 6.30 -7.74 14.20
C PRO A 50 5.61 -9.08 14.45
N ILE A 51 4.30 -9.06 14.63
CA ILE A 51 3.43 -10.20 14.90
C ILE A 51 3.78 -10.91 16.21
N ILE A 52 5.05 -11.26 16.43
CA ILE A 52 5.52 -12.01 17.60
C ILE A 52 5.24 -11.24 18.88
N SER A 53 5.59 -9.95 18.93
CA SER A 53 5.34 -9.10 20.10
C SER A 53 3.87 -9.00 20.43
N PHE A 54 3.02 -8.85 19.43
CA PHE A 54 1.57 -8.77 19.63
C PHE A 54 1.00 -10.06 20.22
N LEU A 55 1.44 -11.21 19.74
CA LEU A 55 1.02 -12.52 20.25
C LEU A 55 1.52 -12.76 21.67
N LEU A 56 2.80 -12.48 21.96
CA LEU A 56 3.40 -12.65 23.30
C LEU A 56 2.75 -11.74 24.34
N LEU A 57 2.44 -10.49 23.96
CA LEU A 57 1.82 -9.50 24.84
C LEU A 57 0.29 -9.60 24.84
N LYS A 58 -0.30 -10.57 24.12
CA LYS A 58 -1.77 -10.73 23.97
C LYS A 58 -2.46 -9.42 23.56
N GLY A 59 -1.81 -8.66 22.66
CA GLY A 59 -2.32 -7.39 22.15
C GLY A 59 -2.40 -6.26 23.18
N ARG A 60 -1.61 -6.29 24.26
CA ARG A 60 -1.62 -5.27 25.32
C ARG A 60 -0.22 -4.78 25.65
N CYS A 61 -0.11 -3.50 26.02
CA CYS A 61 1.13 -2.96 26.55
C CYS A 61 1.53 -3.66 27.86
N ARG A 62 2.81 -3.98 28.02
CA ARG A 62 3.33 -4.64 29.23
C ARG A 62 3.17 -3.78 30.48
N ASN A 63 3.31 -2.47 30.39
CA ASN A 63 3.30 -1.56 31.52
C ASN A 63 1.88 -1.07 31.88
N CYS A 64 1.14 -0.54 30.93
CA CYS A 64 -0.18 0.06 31.20
C CYS A 64 -1.36 -0.85 30.84
N HIS A 65 -1.12 -2.03 30.26
CA HIS A 65 -2.12 -3.02 29.84
C HIS A 65 -3.18 -2.51 28.85
N LYS A 66 -3.03 -1.29 28.30
CA LYS A 66 -3.90 -0.78 27.23
C LYS A 66 -3.70 -1.60 25.96
N ARG A 67 -4.78 -1.74 25.17
CA ARG A 67 -4.80 -2.51 23.92
C ARG A 67 -3.94 -1.85 22.87
N ILE A 68 -3.13 -2.64 22.17
CA ILE A 68 -2.39 -2.25 20.98
C ILE A 68 -3.37 -2.28 19.81
N SER A 69 -3.24 -1.34 18.86
CA SER A 69 -4.10 -1.27 17.69
C SER A 69 -4.00 -2.55 16.85
N LEU A 70 -5.16 -3.10 16.47
CA LEU A 70 -5.24 -4.26 15.58
C LEU A 70 -4.77 -3.94 14.15
N THR A 71 -4.79 -2.68 13.75
CA THR A 71 -4.33 -2.25 12.42
C THR A 71 -2.87 -2.59 12.19
N HIS A 72 -2.00 -2.40 13.20
CA HIS A 72 -0.60 -2.82 13.13
C HIS A 72 -0.47 -4.33 12.91
N PHE A 73 -1.16 -5.13 13.72
CA PHE A 73 -1.09 -6.58 13.62
C PHE A 73 -1.56 -7.12 12.28
N PHE A 74 -2.69 -6.61 11.76
CA PHE A 74 -3.18 -7.01 10.45
C PHE A 74 -2.23 -6.57 9.34
N GLY A 75 -1.72 -5.33 9.38
CA GLY A 75 -0.77 -4.84 8.38
C GLY A 75 0.51 -5.67 8.34
N GLU A 76 1.09 -6.00 9.49
CA GLU A 76 2.26 -6.86 9.61
C GLU A 76 2.01 -8.28 9.07
N THR A 77 0.81 -8.82 9.30
CA THR A 77 0.40 -10.14 8.80
C THR A 77 0.20 -10.11 7.29
N PHE A 78 -0.49 -9.10 6.76
CA PHE A 78 -0.70 -8.94 5.32
C PHE A 78 0.62 -8.71 4.56
N ALA A 79 1.61 -8.06 5.18
CA ALA A 79 2.92 -7.87 4.59
C ALA A 79 3.69 -9.19 4.31
N LEU A 80 3.27 -10.31 4.90
CA LEU A 80 3.85 -11.63 4.64
C LEU A 80 3.29 -12.32 3.37
N ILE A 81 2.11 -11.92 2.92
CA ILE A 81 1.39 -12.62 1.83
C ILE A 81 2.18 -12.69 0.50
N PRO A 82 2.87 -11.63 0.03
CA PRO A 82 3.53 -11.61 -1.28
C PRO A 82 4.51 -12.75 -1.50
N ILE A 83 5.14 -13.23 -0.44
CA ILE A 83 6.18 -14.25 -0.51
C ILE A 83 5.68 -15.58 -1.02
N VAL A 84 4.44 -15.94 -0.69
CA VAL A 84 3.84 -17.17 -1.19
C VAL A 84 3.77 -17.14 -2.71
N PHE A 85 3.36 -16.02 -3.28
CA PHE A 85 3.21 -15.85 -4.74
C PHE A 85 4.55 -15.81 -5.46
N ILE A 86 5.56 -15.18 -4.88
CA ILE A 86 6.92 -15.14 -5.44
C ILE A 86 7.57 -16.51 -5.43
N LYS A 87 7.39 -17.29 -4.35
CA LYS A 87 7.97 -18.63 -4.26
C LYS A 87 7.51 -19.56 -5.39
N TYR A 88 6.33 -19.32 -5.95
CA TYR A 88 5.74 -20.13 -7.02
C TYR A 88 5.74 -19.44 -8.39
N ASP A 89 6.47 -18.33 -8.55
CA ASP A 89 6.57 -17.55 -9.80
C ASP A 89 5.20 -17.15 -10.40
N PHE A 90 4.23 -16.85 -9.55
CA PHE A 90 2.88 -16.47 -9.98
C PHE A 90 2.75 -15.00 -10.38
N THR A 91 3.83 -14.22 -10.36
CA THR A 91 3.74 -12.79 -10.64
C THR A 91 4.25 -12.45 -12.04
N TYR A 92 3.45 -11.68 -12.80
CA TYR A 92 3.87 -11.10 -14.07
C TYR A 92 5.00 -10.08 -13.92
N VAL A 93 5.01 -9.36 -12.80
CA VAL A 93 5.97 -8.29 -12.52
C VAL A 93 7.22 -8.86 -11.85
N ASN A 94 8.37 -8.18 -12.03
CA ASN A 94 9.61 -8.53 -11.31
C ASN A 94 9.32 -8.60 -9.79
N ALA A 95 9.75 -9.70 -9.16
CA ALA A 95 9.46 -10.01 -7.77
C ALA A 95 9.84 -8.89 -6.80
N THR A 96 10.99 -8.23 -7.01
CA THR A 96 11.44 -7.12 -6.13
C THR A 96 10.53 -5.90 -6.25
N LEU A 97 10.15 -5.51 -7.47
CA LEU A 97 9.23 -4.42 -7.71
C LEU A 97 7.82 -4.75 -7.17
N PHE A 98 7.35 -5.99 -7.40
CA PHE A 98 6.06 -6.45 -6.90
C PHE A 98 5.96 -6.31 -5.38
N ILE A 99 6.96 -6.82 -4.62
CA ILE A 99 6.94 -6.74 -3.16
C ILE A 99 7.00 -5.28 -2.70
N THR A 100 7.90 -4.50 -3.28
CA THR A 100 8.05 -3.10 -2.91
C THR A 100 6.75 -2.35 -3.09
N THR A 101 6.14 -2.45 -4.27
CA THR A 101 4.86 -1.80 -4.56
C THR A 101 3.75 -2.33 -3.65
N TYR A 102 3.71 -3.64 -3.40
CA TYR A 102 2.73 -4.26 -2.52
C TYR A 102 2.81 -3.69 -1.09
N VAL A 103 4.01 -3.61 -0.51
CA VAL A 103 4.21 -3.10 0.86
C VAL A 103 3.82 -1.62 0.94
N PHE A 104 4.23 -0.80 -0.03
CA PHE A 104 3.84 0.61 -0.05
C PHE A 104 2.32 0.80 -0.23
N LEU A 105 1.69 0.07 -1.15
CA LEU A 105 0.24 0.10 -1.34
C LEU A 105 -0.52 -0.39 -0.10
N LEU A 106 0.01 -1.39 0.61
CA LEU A 106 -0.57 -1.84 1.87
C LEU A 106 -0.54 -0.72 2.93
N ILE A 107 0.58 0.00 3.03
CA ILE A 107 0.70 1.13 3.95
C ILE A 107 -0.27 2.25 3.56
N PHE A 108 -0.30 2.64 2.29
CA PHE A 108 -1.23 3.66 1.80
C PHE A 108 -2.69 3.24 2.02
N THR A 109 -3.01 1.96 1.88
CA THR A 109 -4.35 1.43 2.18
C THR A 109 -4.71 1.61 3.65
N MET A 110 -3.80 1.29 4.56
CA MET A 110 -4.05 1.43 6.00
C MET A 110 -4.20 2.89 6.42
N THR A 111 -3.42 3.79 5.84
CA THR A 111 -3.53 5.24 6.11
C THR A 111 -4.80 5.83 5.49
N ASP A 112 -5.16 5.44 4.28
CA ASP A 112 -6.37 5.94 3.62
C ASP A 112 -7.65 5.49 4.35
N ILE A 113 -7.71 4.25 4.83
CA ILE A 113 -8.84 3.77 5.65
C ILE A 113 -8.96 4.55 6.98
N THR A 114 -7.85 4.98 7.56
CA THR A 114 -7.87 5.61 8.90
C THR A 114 -8.01 7.12 8.84
N SER A 115 -7.39 7.80 7.88
CA SER A 115 -7.31 9.26 7.81
C SER A 115 -7.89 9.88 6.55
N LEU A 116 -8.16 9.08 5.51
CA LEU A 116 -8.53 9.56 4.16
C LEU A 116 -7.50 10.55 3.57
N MET A 117 -6.26 10.46 4.01
CA MET A 117 -5.16 11.31 3.56
C MET A 117 -3.97 10.45 3.15
N LEU A 118 -3.36 10.79 2.02
CA LEU A 118 -2.12 10.18 1.56
C LEU A 118 -0.93 11.06 1.88
N ASP A 119 0.08 10.48 2.51
CA ASP A 119 1.32 11.18 2.82
C ASP A 119 2.23 11.23 1.58
N CYS A 120 2.41 12.44 1.04
CA CYS A 120 3.27 12.66 -0.13
C CYS A 120 4.74 12.25 0.13
N ARG A 121 5.21 12.28 1.37
CA ARG A 121 6.57 11.83 1.73
C ARG A 121 6.78 10.37 1.36
N LEU A 122 5.78 9.53 1.61
CA LEU A 122 5.84 8.11 1.25
C LEU A 122 5.81 7.88 -0.26
N ILE A 123 5.05 8.68 -1.01
CA ILE A 123 5.04 8.59 -2.48
C ILE A 123 6.45 8.88 -3.01
N ILE A 124 7.13 9.89 -2.46
CA ILE A 124 8.51 10.22 -2.81
C ILE A 124 9.46 9.07 -2.47
N ILE A 125 9.36 8.51 -1.25
CA ILE A 125 10.19 7.37 -0.83
C ILE A 125 9.93 6.16 -1.74
N TYR A 126 8.67 5.86 -2.06
CA TYR A 126 8.30 4.82 -3.00
C TYR A 126 8.97 5.01 -4.36
N CYS A 127 8.91 6.23 -4.91
CA CYS A 127 9.54 6.55 -6.19
C CYS A 127 11.06 6.35 -6.14
N ILE A 128 11.74 6.85 -5.09
CA ILE A 128 13.19 6.71 -4.94
C ILE A 128 13.60 5.24 -4.86
N VAL A 129 12.91 4.44 -4.04
CA VAL A 129 13.19 3.02 -3.89
C VAL A 129 12.93 2.27 -5.20
N SER A 130 11.80 2.51 -5.85
CA SER A 130 11.42 1.84 -7.10
C SER A 130 12.34 2.19 -8.27
N LEU A 131 12.87 3.43 -8.33
CA LEU A 131 13.86 3.83 -9.33
C LEU A 131 15.16 3.00 -9.24
N SER A 132 15.53 2.54 -8.06
CA SER A 132 16.72 1.68 -7.88
C SER A 132 16.46 0.20 -8.23
N LEU A 133 15.20 -0.23 -8.33
CA LEU A 133 14.82 -1.63 -8.46
C LEU A 133 14.32 -2.01 -9.86
N SER A 134 13.87 -1.05 -10.66
CA SER A 134 13.22 -1.32 -11.94
C SER A 134 13.52 -0.28 -13.01
N ILE A 135 13.26 -0.67 -14.25
CA ILE A 135 13.21 0.25 -15.38
C ILE A 135 11.98 1.17 -15.28
N THR A 136 12.07 2.35 -15.84
CA THR A 136 10.98 3.32 -15.87
C THR A 136 10.25 3.33 -17.21
N TYR A 137 8.97 3.66 -17.19
CA TYR A 137 8.10 3.81 -18.36
C TYR A 137 7.64 5.27 -18.52
N PRO A 138 8.50 6.20 -18.97
CA PRO A 138 8.19 7.64 -18.99
C PRO A 138 7.00 7.99 -19.87
N VAL A 139 6.78 7.25 -20.96
CA VAL A 139 5.61 7.45 -21.84
C VAL A 139 4.31 7.09 -21.11
N ALA A 140 4.28 5.98 -20.39
CA ALA A 140 3.14 5.58 -19.58
C ALA A 140 2.85 6.63 -18.49
N PHE A 141 3.91 7.10 -17.81
CA PHE A 141 3.80 8.15 -16.82
C PHE A 141 3.19 9.44 -17.37
N ILE A 142 3.68 9.93 -18.53
CA ILE A 142 3.16 11.16 -19.13
C ILE A 142 1.68 11.00 -19.49
N ILE A 143 1.31 9.91 -20.17
CA ILE A 143 -0.08 9.68 -20.62
C ILE A 143 -1.01 9.56 -19.40
N ILE A 144 -0.70 8.72 -18.44
CA ILE A 144 -1.54 8.48 -17.26
C ILE A 144 -1.60 9.71 -16.37
N SER A 145 -0.47 10.36 -16.13
CA SER A 145 -0.42 11.57 -15.30
C SER A 145 -1.25 12.69 -15.93
N MET A 146 -1.11 12.96 -17.23
CA MET A 146 -1.92 13.97 -17.90
C MET A 146 -3.41 13.66 -17.83
N THR A 147 -3.80 12.42 -18.15
CA THR A 147 -5.22 12.02 -18.14
C THR A 147 -5.82 12.08 -16.73
N THR A 148 -5.13 11.61 -15.72
CA THR A 148 -5.63 11.63 -14.33
C THR A 148 -5.69 13.03 -13.75
N HIS A 149 -4.74 13.93 -14.09
CA HIS A 149 -4.80 15.34 -13.68
C HIS A 149 -5.93 16.09 -14.38
N ILE A 150 -6.15 15.88 -15.69
CA ILE A 150 -7.30 16.45 -16.41
C ILE A 150 -8.59 15.96 -15.76
N PHE A 151 -8.70 14.68 -15.48
CA PHE A 151 -9.86 14.10 -14.82
C PHE A 151 -10.09 14.71 -13.43
N TYR A 152 -9.03 14.91 -12.64
CA TYR A 152 -9.12 15.61 -11.36
C TYR A 152 -9.63 17.04 -11.50
N PHE A 153 -9.16 17.83 -12.48
CA PHE A 153 -9.65 19.20 -12.68
C PHE A 153 -11.14 19.24 -13.04
N LEU A 154 -11.62 18.26 -13.79
CA LEU A 154 -13.04 18.17 -14.17
C LEU A 154 -13.92 17.67 -13.02
N PHE A 155 -13.41 16.77 -12.18
CA PHE A 155 -14.16 16.05 -11.15
C PHE A 155 -13.57 16.21 -9.74
N ARG A 156 -13.06 17.39 -9.42
CA ARG A 156 -12.32 17.70 -8.19
C ARG A 156 -13.05 17.32 -6.88
N SER A 157 -14.38 17.28 -6.89
CA SER A 157 -15.19 16.93 -5.71
C SER A 157 -15.32 15.42 -5.47
N TYR A 158 -14.89 14.58 -6.42
CA TYR A 158 -15.10 13.13 -6.37
C TYR A 158 -13.82 12.32 -6.15
N ILE A 159 -12.66 12.88 -6.46
CA ILE A 159 -11.37 12.17 -6.35
C ILE A 159 -10.38 13.00 -5.54
N GLY A 160 -9.67 12.34 -4.63
CA GLY A 160 -8.57 12.93 -3.87
C GLY A 160 -7.34 13.20 -4.75
N TYR A 161 -6.68 14.33 -4.54
CA TYR A 161 -5.44 14.62 -5.28
C TYR A 161 -4.31 13.62 -4.96
N GLY A 162 -4.31 13.07 -3.75
CA GLY A 162 -3.38 12.01 -3.35
C GLY A 162 -3.50 10.75 -4.20
N ASP A 163 -4.74 10.35 -4.57
CA ASP A 163 -4.99 9.18 -5.43
C ASP A 163 -4.42 9.40 -6.83
N VAL A 164 -4.56 10.62 -7.37
CA VAL A 164 -3.99 11.01 -8.66
C VAL A 164 -2.47 10.92 -8.65
N LEU A 165 -1.83 11.41 -7.59
CA LEU A 165 -0.38 11.32 -7.43
C LEU A 165 0.09 9.87 -7.30
N LEU A 166 -0.64 9.04 -6.55
CA LEU A 166 -0.32 7.62 -6.38
C LEU A 166 -0.42 6.86 -7.71
N ILE A 167 -1.51 7.04 -8.46
CA ILE A 167 -1.69 6.42 -9.78
C ILE A 167 -0.60 6.88 -10.75
N SER A 168 -0.26 8.17 -10.74
CA SER A 168 0.83 8.71 -11.56
C SER A 168 2.19 8.09 -11.17
N ALA A 169 2.48 7.96 -9.88
CA ALA A 169 3.70 7.32 -9.41
C ALA A 169 3.79 5.84 -9.82
N LEU A 170 2.68 5.09 -9.73
CA LEU A 170 2.62 3.70 -10.20
C LEU A 170 2.91 3.59 -11.69
N SER A 171 2.33 4.47 -12.52
CA SER A 171 2.50 4.43 -13.98
C SER A 171 3.93 4.66 -14.44
N LEU A 172 4.81 5.21 -13.58
CA LEU A 172 6.22 5.38 -13.89
C LEU A 172 6.99 4.04 -13.90
N PHE A 173 6.54 3.04 -13.13
CA PHE A 173 7.24 1.77 -12.92
C PHE A 173 6.57 0.57 -13.60
N PHE A 174 5.40 0.77 -14.20
CA PHE A 174 4.64 -0.30 -14.85
C PHE A 174 4.30 0.06 -16.30
N PRO A 175 4.20 -0.95 -17.21
CA PRO A 175 3.77 -0.73 -18.58
C PRO A 175 2.39 -0.03 -18.65
N LEU A 176 2.16 0.74 -19.71
CA LEU A 176 0.91 1.50 -19.91
C LEU A 176 -0.33 0.60 -19.79
N GLN A 177 -0.32 -0.56 -20.45
CA GLN A 177 -1.45 -1.50 -20.43
C GLN A 177 -1.73 -2.03 -19.02
N PHE A 178 -0.69 -2.42 -18.29
CA PHE A 178 -0.81 -2.88 -16.90
C PHE A 178 -1.47 -1.80 -16.03
N THR A 179 -1.00 -0.56 -16.13
CA THR A 179 -1.54 0.57 -15.35
C THR A 179 -2.99 0.87 -15.71
N ILE A 180 -3.36 0.80 -16.99
CA ILE A 180 -4.75 0.98 -17.44
C ILE A 180 -5.65 -0.10 -16.83
N TYR A 181 -5.21 -1.36 -16.81
CA TYR A 181 -6.00 -2.44 -16.18
C TYR A 181 -6.15 -2.22 -14.68
N VAL A 182 -5.10 -1.81 -13.98
CA VAL A 182 -5.19 -1.45 -12.57
C VAL A 182 -6.25 -0.35 -12.35
N ILE A 183 -6.25 0.69 -13.17
CA ILE A 183 -7.23 1.78 -13.07
C ILE A 183 -8.65 1.27 -13.33
N ILE A 184 -8.87 0.52 -14.40
CA ILE A 184 -10.20 -0.02 -14.75
C ILE A 184 -10.74 -0.89 -13.60
N PHE A 185 -9.96 -1.86 -13.13
CA PHE A 185 -10.38 -2.74 -12.03
C PHE A 185 -10.60 -1.96 -10.73
N THR A 186 -9.79 -0.93 -10.46
CA THR A 186 -10.00 -0.06 -9.29
C THR A 186 -11.38 0.56 -9.32
N PHE A 187 -11.77 1.19 -10.43
CA PHE A 187 -13.08 1.82 -10.52
C PHE A 187 -14.23 0.83 -10.58
N VAL A 188 -14.05 -0.33 -11.20
CA VAL A 188 -15.06 -1.39 -11.22
C VAL A 188 -15.31 -1.92 -9.81
N ILE A 189 -14.25 -2.29 -9.08
CA ILE A 189 -14.39 -2.84 -7.72
C ILE A 189 -14.91 -1.76 -6.76
N ALA A 190 -14.37 -0.55 -6.82
CA ALA A 190 -14.84 0.57 -5.99
C ALA A 190 -16.31 0.90 -6.28
N GLY A 191 -16.74 0.90 -7.55
CA GLY A 191 -18.12 1.13 -7.96
C GLY A 191 -19.08 0.05 -7.44
N LEU A 192 -18.71 -1.22 -7.54
CA LEU A 192 -19.49 -2.33 -7.00
C LEU A 192 -19.65 -2.22 -5.47
N VAL A 193 -18.55 -1.93 -4.75
CA VAL A 193 -18.60 -1.73 -3.30
C VAL A 193 -19.43 -0.50 -2.94
N ALA A 194 -19.29 0.60 -3.69
CA ALA A 194 -20.12 1.80 -3.48
C ALA A 194 -21.60 1.51 -3.66
N LEU A 195 -22.00 0.79 -4.70
CA LEU A 195 -23.39 0.39 -4.93
C LEU A 195 -23.93 -0.46 -3.78
N ILE A 196 -23.16 -1.46 -3.32
CA ILE A 196 -23.56 -2.30 -2.18
C ILE A 196 -23.70 -1.46 -0.91
N THR A 197 -22.74 -0.60 -0.63
CA THR A 197 -22.76 0.22 0.60
C THR A 197 -23.90 1.24 0.60
N MET A 198 -24.27 1.80 -0.56
CA MET A 198 -25.41 2.72 -0.68
C MET A 198 -26.73 2.06 -0.30
N ILE A 199 -26.89 0.75 -0.50
CA ILE A 199 -28.10 -0.01 -0.13
C ILE A 199 -28.24 -0.11 1.41
N PHE A 200 -27.11 -0.29 2.12
CA PHE A 200 -27.12 -0.51 3.57
C PHE A 200 -26.93 0.75 4.38
N LYS A 201 -26.06 1.65 3.91
CA LYS A 201 -25.73 2.89 4.61
C LYS A 201 -25.09 3.91 3.66
N PRO A 202 -25.62 5.14 3.53
CA PRO A 202 -25.02 6.14 2.66
C PRO A 202 -23.64 6.54 3.22
N ILE A 203 -22.57 6.12 2.56
CA ILE A 203 -21.20 6.51 2.88
C ILE A 203 -20.90 7.79 2.09
N LYS A 204 -20.44 8.85 2.76
CA LYS A 204 -20.14 10.13 2.12
C LYS A 204 -18.82 10.11 1.34
N LEU A 205 -17.82 9.36 1.83
CA LEU A 205 -16.50 9.24 1.24
C LEU A 205 -16.04 7.78 1.32
N LEU A 206 -15.59 7.24 0.20
CA LEU A 206 -15.04 5.89 0.10
C LEU A 206 -13.53 6.00 -0.16
N PRO A 207 -12.66 5.40 0.69
CA PRO A 207 -11.23 5.38 0.42
C PRO A 207 -10.95 4.64 -0.89
N LEU A 208 -10.16 5.22 -1.81
CA LEU A 208 -9.91 4.64 -3.14
C LEU A 208 -8.69 3.72 -3.13
N VAL A 209 -7.71 4.00 -2.29
CA VAL A 209 -6.43 3.25 -2.28
C VAL A 209 -6.58 1.75 -1.98
N PRO A 210 -7.49 1.30 -1.09
CA PRO A 210 -7.75 -0.13 -0.91
C PRO A 210 -8.11 -0.85 -2.22
N PHE A 211 -8.85 -0.18 -3.10
CA PHE A 211 -9.23 -0.75 -4.39
C PHE A 211 -8.08 -0.71 -5.40
N ILE A 212 -7.22 0.32 -5.37
CA ILE A 212 -5.96 0.33 -6.13
C ILE A 212 -5.08 -0.85 -5.71
N PHE A 213 -4.96 -1.10 -4.41
CA PHE A 213 -4.18 -2.21 -3.87
C PHE A 213 -4.71 -3.57 -4.33
N ILE A 214 -6.02 -3.81 -4.19
CA ILE A 214 -6.65 -5.08 -4.64
C ILE A 214 -6.48 -5.24 -6.15
N SER A 215 -6.71 -4.19 -6.94
CA SER A 215 -6.57 -4.20 -8.38
C SER A 215 -5.14 -4.47 -8.83
N PHE A 216 -4.16 -3.83 -8.19
CA PHE A 216 -2.74 -4.09 -8.42
C PHE A 216 -2.40 -5.56 -8.15
N PHE A 217 -2.88 -6.11 -7.03
CA PHE A 217 -2.61 -7.49 -6.64
C PHE A 217 -3.20 -8.48 -7.64
N ILE A 218 -4.47 -8.31 -8.03
CA ILE A 218 -5.15 -9.15 -9.02
C ILE A 218 -4.42 -9.08 -10.38
N ASN A 219 -4.11 -7.87 -10.85
CA ASN A 219 -3.41 -7.70 -12.13
C ASN A 219 -2.00 -8.30 -12.12
N SER A 220 -1.29 -8.22 -10.99
CA SER A 220 0.05 -8.81 -10.89
C SER A 220 0.04 -10.34 -10.99
N LEU A 221 -1.04 -11.00 -10.55
CA LEU A 221 -1.18 -12.45 -10.59
C LEU A 221 -1.78 -12.97 -11.91
N PHE A 222 -2.78 -12.27 -12.43
CA PHE A 222 -3.59 -12.74 -13.55
C PHE A 222 -3.44 -11.89 -14.80
N TYR A 223 -2.31 -11.19 -14.96
CA TYR A 223 -2.13 -10.26 -16.08
C TYR A 223 -2.34 -10.92 -17.43
N ASN A 224 -1.77 -12.08 -17.66
CA ASN A 224 -1.85 -12.78 -18.95
C ASN A 224 -3.29 -13.18 -19.28
N ASP A 225 -4.03 -13.69 -18.29
CA ASP A 225 -5.43 -14.10 -18.47
C ASP A 225 -6.33 -12.89 -18.74
N ILE A 226 -6.12 -11.81 -17.98
CA ILE A 226 -6.85 -10.54 -18.15
C ILE A 226 -6.55 -9.94 -19.52
N HIS A 227 -5.28 -9.92 -19.92
CA HIS A 227 -4.87 -9.39 -21.21
C HIS A 227 -5.48 -10.16 -22.38
N GLN A 228 -5.46 -11.50 -22.30
CA GLN A 228 -6.10 -12.35 -23.29
C GLN A 228 -7.63 -12.17 -23.35
N PHE A 229 -8.26 -12.07 -22.17
CA PHE A 229 -9.71 -11.86 -22.08
C PHE A 229 -10.17 -10.53 -22.66
N LEU A 230 -9.40 -9.47 -22.47
CA LEU A 230 -9.69 -8.13 -23.00
C LEU A 230 -9.26 -7.94 -24.47
N GLY A 231 -8.88 -9.03 -25.16
CA GLY A 231 -8.53 -9.00 -26.59
C GLY A 231 -7.17 -8.37 -26.87
N GLY A 232 -6.27 -8.39 -25.89
CA GLY A 232 -4.90 -7.89 -26.06
C GLY A 232 -4.12 -8.75 -27.06
N VAL A 233 -3.43 -8.08 -27.97
CA VAL A 233 -2.48 -8.73 -28.87
C VAL A 233 -1.13 -8.77 -28.16
N TYR A 234 -0.53 -9.96 -28.07
CA TYR A 234 0.86 -10.09 -27.62
C TYR A 234 1.79 -9.46 -28.66
N PHE A 235 2.49 -8.38 -28.30
CA PHE A 235 3.59 -7.82 -29.04
C PHE A 235 4.91 -8.20 -28.36
#